data_eea5bcae5dd7e14f4417ade662a51b9a
#
_entry.id   eea5bcae5dd7e14f4417ade662a51b9a
#
_cell.length_a   1.000
_cell.length_b   1.000
_cell.length_c   1.000
_cell.angle_alpha   90.00
_cell.angle_beta   90.00
_cell.angle_gamma   90.00
#
_symmetry.space_group_name_H-M   'P 1'
#
loop_
_entity.id
_entity.type
_entity.pdbx_description
1 polymer ?
#
loop_
_entity_poly.entity_id
_entity_poly.type
_entity_poly.pdbx_seq_one_letter_code
_entity_poly.pdbx_strand_id
1 'polypeptide(L)'
;YFMRVGTAVPNSTLRATAQYDAATMFIQAGDWQQATRTLEDFRKRFPKEKKLQQGVTEKLAVAYTETGQAGKAAGEMLALAAVSTDPTYRRTMMLQAAQTYDKAGQKSKAVSTYKDYLKKYPKPAGQAVEAQHYLAEYYRTTNQPKQWAEWLNAIILTDSRAGSQRSARTRYLAADATLELAKPFNTAYQNARLTIPLKKSLKTKKRLMQDTIKLYERAMKYQVAEVTTEATYKLAEIYNDFSRSLMKSQRPKGLNAEELEQYDILLEEQAFPFEEKSIEIHIVNIDRAKQGLYDEWVKKSIEVLAKFQPIRYAKQEKTVSYVEATQ
;
A
#
# COMPACT_ATOMS: atom_id res chain seq x y z
N TYR A 1 -20.43 -6.50 -47.13
CA TYR A 1 -20.48 -5.50 -48.19
C TYR A 1 -19.19 -4.66 -48.20
N PHE A 2 -18.84 -3.94 -47.12
CA PHE A 2 -17.71 -3.03 -47.06
C PHE A 2 -16.36 -3.66 -47.42
N MET A 3 -16.09 -4.88 -46.99
CA MET A 3 -14.84 -5.59 -47.33
C MET A 3 -14.69 -5.90 -48.81
N ARG A 4 -15.81 -6.00 -49.58
CA ARG A 4 -15.78 -6.22 -51.02
C ARG A 4 -15.36 -5.00 -51.84
N VAL A 5 -15.46 -3.78 -51.29
CA VAL A 5 -15.01 -2.56 -51.96
C VAL A 5 -13.54 -2.65 -52.32
N GLY A 6 -12.71 -3.24 -51.43
CA GLY A 6 -11.28 -3.42 -51.64
C GLY A 6 -10.92 -4.37 -52.79
N THR A 7 -11.78 -5.36 -53.10
CA THR A 7 -11.60 -6.33 -54.19
C THR A 7 -12.27 -5.89 -55.48
N ALA A 8 -13.46 -5.28 -55.36
CA ALA A 8 -14.26 -4.87 -56.54
C ALA A 8 -13.71 -3.58 -57.21
N VAL A 9 -13.17 -2.66 -56.43
CA VAL A 9 -12.65 -1.35 -56.91
C VAL A 9 -11.29 -1.05 -56.28
N PRO A 10 -10.22 -1.69 -56.72
CA PRO A 10 -8.88 -1.60 -56.08
C PRO A 10 -8.30 -0.22 -55.95
N ASN A 11 -8.64 0.71 -56.85
CA ASN A 11 -8.13 2.09 -56.88
C ASN A 11 -9.10 3.14 -56.30
N SER A 12 -10.18 2.72 -55.64
CA SER A 12 -11.17 3.64 -55.07
C SER A 12 -10.59 4.39 -53.85
N THR A 13 -10.80 5.71 -53.80
CA THR A 13 -10.53 6.54 -52.63
C THR A 13 -11.36 6.17 -51.41
N LEU A 14 -12.48 5.45 -51.63
CA LEU A 14 -13.39 5.00 -50.57
C LEU A 14 -12.92 3.75 -49.83
N ARG A 15 -11.82 3.10 -50.28
CA ARG A 15 -11.33 1.85 -49.68
C ARG A 15 -11.00 1.98 -48.19
N ALA A 16 -10.32 3.06 -47.82
CA ALA A 16 -9.96 3.32 -46.45
C ALA A 16 -11.22 3.48 -45.58
N THR A 17 -12.16 4.32 -45.99
CA THR A 17 -13.42 4.52 -45.25
C THR A 17 -14.24 3.22 -45.17
N ALA A 18 -14.37 2.48 -46.27
CA ALA A 18 -15.13 1.21 -46.30
C ALA A 18 -14.51 0.16 -45.34
N GLN A 19 -13.16 0.06 -45.26
CA GLN A 19 -12.53 -0.87 -44.34
C GLN A 19 -12.67 -0.43 -42.88
N TYR A 20 -12.59 0.87 -42.60
CA TYR A 20 -12.84 1.43 -41.29
C TYR A 20 -14.27 1.20 -40.82
N ASP A 21 -15.25 1.41 -41.71
CA ASP A 21 -16.66 1.17 -41.43
C ASP A 21 -16.93 -0.32 -41.21
N ALA A 22 -16.33 -1.23 -42.01
CA ALA A 22 -16.42 -2.67 -41.80
C ALA A 22 -15.92 -3.04 -40.38
N ALA A 23 -14.79 -2.51 -39.94
CA ALA A 23 -14.31 -2.75 -38.59
C ALA A 23 -15.28 -2.23 -37.51
N THR A 24 -15.91 -1.09 -37.75
CA THR A 24 -16.92 -0.51 -36.86
C THR A 24 -18.15 -1.41 -36.75
N MET A 25 -18.62 -2.00 -37.89
CA MET A 25 -19.73 -2.95 -37.91
C MET A 25 -19.37 -4.26 -37.15
N PHE A 26 -18.14 -4.76 -37.26
CA PHE A 26 -17.69 -5.89 -36.47
C PHE A 26 -17.71 -5.61 -34.96
N ILE A 27 -17.28 -4.40 -34.56
CA ILE A 27 -17.35 -3.95 -33.15
C ILE A 27 -18.81 -3.94 -32.67
N GLN A 28 -19.74 -3.36 -33.47
CA GLN A 28 -21.15 -3.30 -33.12
C GLN A 28 -21.80 -4.70 -33.04
N ALA A 29 -21.32 -5.64 -33.84
CA ALA A 29 -21.74 -7.03 -33.82
C ALA A 29 -21.10 -7.87 -32.70
N GLY A 30 -20.17 -7.31 -31.93
CA GLY A 30 -19.41 -8.03 -30.90
C GLY A 30 -18.35 -8.99 -31.47
N ASP A 31 -18.09 -8.95 -32.77
CA ASP A 31 -17.04 -9.77 -33.41
C ASP A 31 -15.68 -9.09 -33.29
N TRP A 32 -15.17 -9.12 -32.05
CA TRP A 32 -13.91 -8.46 -31.65
C TRP A 32 -12.70 -9.01 -32.41
N GLN A 33 -12.73 -10.29 -32.79
CA GLN A 33 -11.62 -10.90 -33.54
C GLN A 33 -11.54 -10.36 -34.96
N GLN A 34 -12.67 -10.27 -35.68
CA GLN A 34 -12.69 -9.69 -37.02
C GLN A 34 -12.42 -8.19 -36.99
N ALA A 35 -12.98 -7.49 -35.97
CA ALA A 35 -12.66 -6.07 -35.75
C ALA A 35 -11.15 -5.85 -35.61
N THR A 36 -10.49 -6.61 -34.74
CA THR A 36 -9.05 -6.52 -34.50
C THR A 36 -8.25 -6.75 -35.80
N ARG A 37 -8.53 -7.84 -36.50
CA ARG A 37 -7.83 -8.17 -37.77
C ARG A 37 -8.03 -7.07 -38.81
N THR A 38 -9.25 -6.58 -38.96
CA THR A 38 -9.61 -5.55 -39.95
C THR A 38 -8.91 -4.23 -39.64
N LEU A 39 -8.82 -3.84 -38.34
CA LEU A 39 -8.14 -2.63 -37.90
C LEU A 39 -6.61 -2.74 -38.02
N GLU A 40 -6.02 -3.88 -37.67
CA GLU A 40 -4.58 -4.12 -37.86
C GLU A 40 -4.20 -4.06 -39.35
N ASP A 41 -5.02 -4.66 -40.24
CA ASP A 41 -4.82 -4.60 -41.67
C ASP A 41 -5.00 -3.16 -42.20
N PHE A 42 -6.01 -2.42 -41.72
CA PHE A 42 -6.19 -1.01 -42.04
C PHE A 42 -4.94 -0.19 -41.74
N ARG A 43 -4.38 -0.36 -40.54
CA ARG A 43 -3.18 0.37 -40.07
C ARG A 43 -2.01 0.16 -41.04
N LYS A 44 -1.85 -1.05 -41.55
CA LYS A 44 -0.78 -1.41 -42.50
C LYS A 44 -1.01 -0.84 -43.91
N ARG A 45 -2.25 -0.91 -44.39
CA ARG A 45 -2.59 -0.50 -45.75
C ARG A 45 -2.74 1.00 -45.96
N PHE A 46 -3.22 1.69 -44.94
CA PHE A 46 -3.58 3.11 -45.03
C PHE A 46 -2.82 4.00 -44.01
N PRO A 47 -1.46 3.94 -43.96
CA PRO A 47 -0.70 4.67 -42.95
C PRO A 47 -0.77 6.19 -43.10
N LYS A 48 -1.20 6.69 -44.26
CA LYS A 48 -1.32 8.13 -44.57
C LYS A 48 -2.65 8.74 -44.15
N GLU A 49 -3.64 7.91 -43.81
CA GLU A 49 -5.00 8.34 -43.41
C GLU A 49 -5.03 8.80 -41.94
N LYS A 50 -4.31 9.89 -41.62
CA LYS A 50 -4.08 10.34 -40.25
C LYS A 50 -5.33 10.48 -39.39
N LYS A 51 -6.44 11.02 -39.96
CA LYS A 51 -7.71 11.18 -39.23
C LYS A 51 -8.32 9.84 -38.81
N LEU A 52 -8.32 8.87 -39.73
CA LEU A 52 -8.85 7.54 -39.47
C LEU A 52 -7.89 6.71 -38.54
N GLN A 53 -6.59 6.94 -38.65
CA GLN A 53 -5.59 6.24 -37.82
C GLN A 53 -5.79 6.50 -36.31
N GLN A 54 -6.20 7.72 -35.92
CA GLN A 54 -6.55 7.97 -34.52
C GLN A 54 -7.76 7.13 -34.09
N GLY A 55 -8.82 7.13 -34.86
CA GLY A 55 -9.99 6.29 -34.58
C GLY A 55 -9.69 4.79 -34.60
N VAL A 56 -8.75 4.34 -35.46
CA VAL A 56 -8.25 2.97 -35.46
C VAL A 56 -7.55 2.64 -34.14
N THR A 57 -6.73 3.55 -33.61
CA THR A 57 -6.02 3.38 -32.34
C THR A 57 -7.02 3.26 -31.18
N GLU A 58 -8.06 4.11 -31.16
CA GLU A 58 -9.14 4.05 -30.16
C GLU A 58 -9.88 2.72 -30.19
N LYS A 59 -10.28 2.31 -31.40
CA LYS A 59 -11.01 1.03 -31.62
C LYS A 59 -10.13 -0.20 -31.29
N LEU A 60 -8.84 -0.17 -31.63
CA LEU A 60 -7.90 -1.24 -31.29
C LEU A 60 -7.67 -1.34 -29.78
N ALA A 61 -7.60 -0.22 -29.04
CA ALA A 61 -7.49 -0.24 -27.59
C ALA A 61 -8.66 -1.05 -26.97
N VAL A 62 -9.88 -0.82 -27.45
CA VAL A 62 -11.08 -1.55 -27.01
C VAL A 62 -11.03 -3.02 -27.48
N ALA A 63 -10.82 -3.25 -28.77
CA ALA A 63 -10.84 -4.59 -29.36
C ALA A 63 -9.78 -5.52 -28.74
N TYR A 64 -8.58 -5.01 -28.45
CA TYR A 64 -7.55 -5.75 -27.73
C TYR A 64 -7.94 -6.05 -26.27
N THR A 65 -8.66 -5.14 -25.62
CA THR A 65 -9.17 -5.39 -24.26
C THR A 65 -10.18 -6.54 -24.28
N GLU A 66 -11.15 -6.49 -25.20
CA GLU A 66 -12.20 -7.50 -25.34
C GLU A 66 -11.67 -8.88 -25.79
N THR A 67 -10.57 -8.89 -26.56
CA THR A 67 -9.92 -10.13 -26.99
C THR A 67 -8.84 -10.64 -26.03
N GLY A 68 -8.70 -10.03 -24.83
CA GLY A 68 -7.72 -10.43 -23.80
C GLY A 68 -6.27 -10.09 -24.14
N GLN A 69 -6.02 -9.30 -25.19
CA GLN A 69 -4.67 -8.86 -25.58
C GLN A 69 -4.23 -7.62 -24.82
N ALA A 70 -4.34 -7.66 -23.50
CA ALA A 70 -4.18 -6.50 -22.61
C ALA A 70 -2.85 -5.73 -22.80
N GLY A 71 -1.75 -6.44 -23.10
CA GLY A 71 -0.47 -5.77 -23.37
C GLY A 71 -0.48 -4.92 -24.64
N LYS A 72 -1.24 -5.30 -25.68
CA LYS A 72 -1.43 -4.49 -26.89
C LYS A 72 -2.38 -3.33 -26.61
N ALA A 73 -3.47 -3.58 -25.87
CA ALA A 73 -4.43 -2.55 -25.46
C ALA A 73 -3.71 -1.40 -24.73
N ALA A 74 -2.85 -1.73 -23.77
CA ALA A 74 -2.05 -0.73 -23.05
C ALA A 74 -1.12 0.07 -23.97
N GLY A 75 -0.54 -0.58 -24.98
CA GLY A 75 0.27 0.11 -26.00
C GLY A 75 -0.55 1.13 -26.81
N GLU A 76 -1.77 0.79 -27.19
CA GLU A 76 -2.69 1.71 -27.89
C GLU A 76 -3.10 2.89 -27.00
N MET A 77 -3.39 2.63 -25.71
CA MET A 77 -3.70 3.70 -24.74
C MET A 77 -2.54 4.70 -24.61
N LEU A 78 -1.28 4.22 -24.59
CA LEU A 78 -0.10 5.11 -24.57
C LEU A 78 0.04 5.88 -25.88
N ALA A 79 -0.27 5.29 -27.04
CA ALA A 79 -0.27 5.97 -28.32
C ALA A 79 -1.34 7.10 -28.34
N LEU A 80 -2.52 6.85 -27.81
CA LEU A 80 -3.58 7.87 -27.65
C LEU A 80 -3.13 9.00 -26.73
N ALA A 81 -2.50 8.66 -25.59
CA ALA A 81 -1.95 9.65 -24.68
C ALA A 81 -0.88 10.53 -25.35
N ALA A 82 -0.09 9.96 -26.26
CA ALA A 82 0.98 10.71 -26.92
C ALA A 82 0.48 11.77 -27.91
N VAL A 83 -0.62 11.49 -28.61
CA VAL A 83 -1.16 12.37 -29.66
C VAL A 83 -2.24 13.33 -29.18
N SER A 84 -2.91 13.04 -28.07
CA SER A 84 -3.97 13.92 -27.54
C SER A 84 -3.41 15.28 -27.11
N THR A 85 -4.18 16.34 -27.33
CA THR A 85 -3.91 17.69 -26.82
C THR A 85 -4.54 17.94 -25.46
N ASP A 86 -5.55 17.13 -25.05
CA ASP A 86 -6.20 17.24 -23.74
C ASP A 86 -5.33 16.65 -22.63
N PRO A 87 -4.85 17.45 -21.66
CA PRO A 87 -4.03 16.96 -20.56
C PRO A 87 -4.76 15.96 -19.66
N THR A 88 -6.08 16.08 -19.52
CA THR A 88 -6.88 15.18 -18.70
C THR A 88 -7.00 13.80 -19.35
N TYR A 89 -7.29 13.79 -20.65
CA TYR A 89 -7.34 12.56 -21.44
C TYR A 89 -5.97 11.85 -21.44
N ARG A 90 -4.88 12.59 -21.69
CA ARG A 90 -3.50 12.05 -21.66
C ARG A 90 -3.18 11.38 -20.36
N ARG A 91 -3.50 12.05 -19.24
CA ARG A 91 -3.29 11.51 -17.89
C ARG A 91 -4.08 10.23 -17.66
N THR A 92 -5.36 10.22 -18.05
CA THR A 92 -6.25 9.07 -17.90
C THR A 92 -5.74 7.88 -18.70
N MET A 93 -5.38 8.09 -19.97
CA MET A 93 -4.85 7.02 -20.82
C MET A 93 -3.55 6.43 -20.30
N MET A 94 -2.62 7.25 -19.80
CA MET A 94 -1.38 6.75 -19.20
C MET A 94 -1.64 5.89 -17.95
N LEU A 95 -2.56 6.31 -17.09
CA LEU A 95 -2.89 5.57 -15.87
C LEU A 95 -3.57 4.24 -16.22
N GLN A 96 -4.53 4.27 -17.16
CA GLN A 96 -5.19 3.05 -17.64
C GLN A 96 -4.21 2.09 -18.31
N ALA A 97 -3.26 2.60 -19.10
CA ALA A 97 -2.22 1.79 -19.71
C ALA A 97 -1.35 1.09 -18.64
N ALA A 98 -0.94 1.80 -17.60
CA ALA A 98 -0.17 1.22 -16.50
C ALA A 98 -0.93 0.10 -15.80
N GLN A 99 -2.20 0.33 -15.48
CA GLN A 99 -3.09 -0.67 -14.86
C GLN A 99 -3.33 -1.88 -15.78
N THR A 100 -3.44 -1.63 -17.08
CA THR A 100 -3.66 -2.70 -18.08
C THR A 100 -2.41 -3.55 -18.27
N TYR A 101 -1.21 -2.94 -18.27
CA TYR A 101 0.05 -3.69 -18.25
C TYR A 101 0.18 -4.54 -16.99
N ASP A 102 -0.25 -4.01 -15.85
CA ASP A 102 -0.22 -4.76 -14.59
C ASP A 102 -1.12 -6.00 -14.65
N LYS A 103 -2.37 -5.83 -15.07
CA LYS A 103 -3.33 -6.92 -15.29
C LYS A 103 -2.82 -7.97 -16.29
N ALA A 104 -2.08 -7.53 -17.30
CA ALA A 104 -1.45 -8.41 -18.31
C ALA A 104 -0.21 -9.15 -17.78
N GLY A 105 0.18 -8.99 -16.51
CA GLY A 105 1.40 -9.56 -15.94
C GLY A 105 2.69 -8.90 -16.44
N GLN A 106 2.61 -7.85 -17.25
CA GLN A 106 3.76 -7.11 -17.78
C GLN A 106 4.28 -6.08 -16.76
N LYS A 107 4.65 -6.57 -15.57
CA LYS A 107 4.99 -5.76 -14.40
C LYS A 107 6.06 -4.70 -14.67
N SER A 108 7.10 -5.02 -15.44
CA SER A 108 8.16 -4.06 -15.78
C SER A 108 7.63 -2.87 -16.58
N LYS A 109 6.70 -3.12 -17.53
CA LYS A 109 6.05 -2.05 -18.30
C LYS A 109 5.10 -1.23 -17.45
N ALA A 110 4.34 -1.88 -16.56
CA ALA A 110 3.49 -1.18 -15.60
C ALA A 110 4.32 -0.22 -14.74
N VAL A 111 5.40 -0.71 -14.14
CA VAL A 111 6.32 0.09 -13.31
C VAL A 111 6.90 1.29 -14.07
N SER A 112 7.42 1.07 -15.30
CA SER A 112 7.95 2.18 -16.09
C SER A 112 6.87 3.21 -16.44
N THR A 113 5.65 2.76 -16.79
CA THR A 113 4.53 3.64 -17.13
C THR A 113 4.05 4.44 -15.91
N TYR A 114 3.96 3.83 -14.72
CA TYR A 114 3.65 4.56 -13.48
C TYR A 114 4.71 5.61 -13.13
N LYS A 115 6.00 5.31 -13.29
CA LYS A 115 7.08 6.28 -13.08
C LYS A 115 7.00 7.46 -14.05
N ASP A 116 6.77 7.18 -15.33
CA ASP A 116 6.60 8.21 -16.35
C ASP A 116 5.35 9.05 -16.10
N TYR A 117 4.26 8.40 -15.64
CA TYR A 117 3.05 9.08 -15.20
C TYR A 117 3.34 10.07 -14.07
N LEU A 118 3.98 9.63 -12.99
CA LEU A 118 4.29 10.47 -11.83
C LEU A 118 5.23 11.64 -12.16
N LYS A 119 6.18 11.41 -13.07
CA LYS A 119 7.08 12.47 -13.57
C LYS A 119 6.32 13.56 -14.33
N LYS A 120 5.31 13.18 -15.13
CA LYS A 120 4.53 14.11 -15.96
C LYS A 120 3.34 14.73 -15.21
N TYR A 121 2.73 13.95 -14.32
CA TYR A 121 1.47 14.31 -13.66
C TYR A 121 1.55 14.07 -12.14
N PRO A 122 2.26 14.95 -11.40
CA PRO A 122 2.32 14.87 -9.94
C PRO A 122 1.00 15.26 -9.25
N LYS A 123 0.03 15.74 -10.02
CA LYS A 123 -1.32 16.11 -9.59
C LYS A 123 -2.37 15.49 -10.54
N PRO A 124 -3.59 15.21 -10.04
CA PRO A 124 -4.09 15.41 -8.67
C PRO A 124 -3.47 14.40 -7.67
N ALA A 125 -3.38 14.81 -6.39
CA ALA A 125 -2.72 14.04 -5.33
C ALA A 125 -3.26 12.61 -5.16
N GLY A 126 -4.57 12.41 -5.30
CA GLY A 126 -5.20 11.09 -5.18
C GLY A 126 -4.64 10.08 -6.17
N GLN A 127 -4.59 10.43 -7.45
CA GLN A 127 -4.05 9.55 -8.50
C GLN A 127 -2.53 9.33 -8.34
N ALA A 128 -1.81 10.37 -7.93
CA ALA A 128 -0.37 10.26 -7.70
C ALA A 128 -0.05 9.32 -6.54
N VAL A 129 -0.79 9.41 -5.43
CA VAL A 129 -0.61 8.53 -4.25
C VAL A 129 -0.93 7.07 -4.59
N GLU A 130 -1.98 6.80 -5.38
CA GLU A 130 -2.29 5.42 -5.82
C GLU A 130 -1.18 4.85 -6.71
N ALA A 131 -0.64 5.63 -7.65
CA ALA A 131 0.48 5.21 -8.48
C ALA A 131 1.76 4.95 -7.65
N GLN A 132 2.04 5.80 -6.66
CA GLN A 132 3.15 5.62 -5.71
C GLN A 132 2.96 4.38 -4.84
N HIS A 133 1.74 4.13 -4.38
CA HIS A 133 1.40 2.95 -3.60
C HIS A 133 1.62 1.66 -4.42
N TYR A 134 1.19 1.63 -5.68
CA TYR A 134 1.49 0.52 -6.58
C TYR A 134 3.00 0.26 -6.68
N LEU A 135 3.80 1.31 -6.85
CA LEU A 135 5.26 1.18 -6.93
C LEU A 135 5.87 0.68 -5.61
N ALA A 136 5.39 1.17 -4.47
CA ALA A 136 5.81 0.68 -3.17
C ALA A 136 5.54 -0.83 -3.03
N GLU A 137 4.31 -1.29 -3.35
CA GLU A 137 3.94 -2.71 -3.30
C GLU A 137 4.77 -3.57 -4.26
N TYR A 138 5.02 -3.08 -5.46
CA TYR A 138 5.91 -3.77 -6.40
C TYR A 138 7.31 -3.97 -5.82
N TYR A 139 7.91 -2.92 -5.24
CA TYR A 139 9.26 -3.01 -4.66
C TYR A 139 9.30 -3.79 -3.36
N ARG A 140 8.21 -3.82 -2.61
CA ARG A 140 8.05 -4.71 -1.45
C ARG A 140 8.06 -6.18 -1.86
N THR A 141 7.24 -6.55 -2.85
CA THR A 141 7.09 -7.94 -3.32
C THR A 141 8.30 -8.46 -4.07
N THR A 142 9.10 -7.56 -4.67
CA THR A 142 10.35 -7.90 -5.35
C THR A 142 11.59 -7.77 -4.45
N ASN A 143 11.38 -7.61 -3.13
CA ASN A 143 12.44 -7.51 -2.11
C ASN A 143 13.49 -6.44 -2.41
N GLN A 144 13.05 -5.23 -2.74
CA GLN A 144 13.87 -4.05 -3.00
C GLN A 144 13.62 -2.98 -1.93
N PRO A 145 14.16 -3.14 -0.71
CA PRO A 145 13.76 -2.34 0.45
C PRO A 145 14.09 -0.85 0.33
N LYS A 146 15.15 -0.50 -0.42
CA LYS A 146 15.51 0.91 -0.64
C LYS A 146 14.45 1.62 -1.48
N GLN A 147 14.09 1.06 -2.62
CA GLN A 147 13.08 1.63 -3.51
C GLN A 147 11.68 1.61 -2.84
N TRP A 148 11.38 0.55 -2.10
CA TRP A 148 10.17 0.50 -1.29
C TRP A 148 10.06 1.68 -0.33
N ALA A 149 11.10 1.94 0.48
CA ALA A 149 11.12 3.07 1.40
C ALA A 149 11.06 4.43 0.68
N GLU A 150 11.69 4.57 -0.49
CA GLU A 150 11.60 5.78 -1.31
C GLU A 150 10.15 6.08 -1.73
N TRP A 151 9.39 5.07 -2.17
CA TRP A 151 7.98 5.26 -2.57
C TRP A 151 7.06 5.47 -1.38
N LEU A 152 7.27 4.83 -0.24
CA LEU A 152 6.54 5.14 0.99
C LEU A 152 6.73 6.61 1.39
N ASN A 153 7.96 7.11 1.36
CA ASN A 153 8.23 8.53 1.62
C ASN A 153 7.59 9.46 0.59
N ALA A 154 7.52 9.04 -0.68
CA ALA A 154 6.83 9.80 -1.72
C ALA A 154 5.32 9.93 -1.44
N ILE A 155 4.64 8.86 -0.99
CA ILE A 155 3.24 8.88 -0.57
C ILE A 155 3.03 9.90 0.56
N ILE A 156 3.84 9.82 1.61
CA ILE A 156 3.79 10.72 2.77
C ILE A 156 3.96 12.17 2.34
N LEU A 157 4.92 12.44 1.46
CA LEU A 157 5.20 13.77 0.97
C LEU A 157 4.06 14.31 0.10
N THR A 158 3.49 13.46 -0.76
CA THR A 158 2.37 13.85 -1.65
C THR A 158 1.13 14.21 -0.83
N ASP A 159 0.76 13.38 0.18
CA ASP A 159 -0.37 13.68 1.07
C ASP A 159 -0.13 14.98 1.87
N SER A 160 1.07 15.18 2.41
CA SER A 160 1.39 16.37 3.19
C SER A 160 1.32 17.68 2.38
N ARG A 161 1.51 17.60 1.07
CA ARG A 161 1.45 18.74 0.14
C ARG A 161 0.13 18.84 -0.63
N ALA A 162 -0.81 17.93 -0.36
CA ALA A 162 -2.06 17.85 -1.14
C ALA A 162 -3.00 19.05 -0.92
N GLY A 163 -2.90 19.76 0.20
CA GLY A 163 -3.77 20.90 0.52
C GLY A 163 -5.26 20.53 0.40
N SER A 164 -6.02 21.24 -0.41
CA SER A 164 -7.44 20.96 -0.66
C SER A 164 -7.71 19.65 -1.40
N GLN A 165 -6.72 19.04 -2.01
CA GLN A 165 -6.83 17.72 -2.67
C GLN A 165 -6.62 16.54 -1.71
N ARG A 166 -6.33 16.81 -0.44
CA ARG A 166 -6.18 15.79 0.59
C ARG A 166 -7.53 15.11 0.85
N SER A 167 -7.56 13.81 0.71
CA SER A 167 -8.75 12.98 0.89
C SER A 167 -8.57 11.98 2.03
N ALA A 168 -9.65 11.32 2.45
CA ALA A 168 -9.55 10.20 3.39
C ALA A 168 -8.60 9.11 2.86
N ARG A 169 -8.64 8.85 1.55
CA ARG A 169 -7.80 7.82 0.92
C ARG A 169 -6.31 8.21 0.90
N THR A 170 -5.95 9.46 0.54
CA THR A 170 -4.55 9.89 0.55
C THR A 170 -4.00 9.89 1.97
N ARG A 171 -4.81 10.30 2.95
CA ARG A 171 -4.47 10.27 4.37
C ARG A 171 -4.26 8.85 4.89
N TYR A 172 -5.13 7.91 4.50
CA TYR A 172 -4.99 6.50 4.85
C TYR A 172 -3.67 5.93 4.32
N LEU A 173 -3.39 6.10 3.03
CA LEU A 173 -2.17 5.57 2.41
C LEU A 173 -0.89 6.20 2.99
N ALA A 174 -0.94 7.48 3.39
CA ALA A 174 0.20 8.13 4.05
C ALA A 174 0.39 7.66 5.50
N ALA A 175 -0.70 7.39 6.21
CA ALA A 175 -0.66 6.82 7.55
C ALA A 175 -0.07 5.41 7.53
N ASP A 176 -0.58 4.56 6.63
CA ASP A 176 -0.11 3.20 6.41
C ASP A 176 1.37 3.19 5.97
N ALA A 177 1.74 4.02 5.01
CA ALA A 177 3.14 4.18 4.58
C ALA A 177 4.08 4.58 5.75
N THR A 178 3.59 5.42 6.67
CA THR A 178 4.36 5.81 7.85
C THR A 178 4.52 4.64 8.82
N LEU A 179 3.48 3.84 9.00
CA LEU A 179 3.49 2.63 9.82
C LEU A 179 4.44 1.57 9.23
N GLU A 180 4.38 1.37 7.91
CA GLU A 180 5.27 0.43 7.20
C GLU A 180 6.76 0.83 7.35
N LEU A 181 7.08 2.13 7.28
CA LEU A 181 8.44 2.62 7.52
C LEU A 181 8.94 2.37 8.95
N ALA A 182 8.04 2.21 9.93
CA ALA A 182 8.44 1.87 11.30
C ALA A 182 8.93 0.43 11.45
N LYS A 183 8.49 -0.51 10.59
CA LYS A 183 8.82 -1.94 10.72
C LYS A 183 10.31 -2.25 10.72
N PRO A 184 11.14 -1.73 9.81
CA PRO A 184 12.59 -1.97 9.84
C PRO A 184 13.25 -1.43 11.12
N PHE A 185 12.79 -0.27 11.61
CA PHE A 185 13.30 0.32 12.85
C PHE A 185 12.92 -0.53 14.06
N ASN A 186 11.68 -1.03 14.11
CA ASN A 186 11.23 -1.94 15.15
C ASN A 186 12.04 -3.24 15.14
N THR A 187 12.31 -3.81 13.97
CA THR A 187 13.15 -5.00 13.83
C THR A 187 14.58 -4.74 14.33
N ALA A 188 15.17 -3.60 13.98
CA ALA A 188 16.49 -3.22 14.48
C ALA A 188 16.50 -3.04 16.01
N TYR A 189 15.46 -2.43 16.57
CA TYR A 189 15.27 -2.30 18.01
C TYR A 189 15.15 -3.66 18.70
N GLN A 190 14.31 -4.56 18.22
CA GLN A 190 14.12 -5.89 18.79
C GLN A 190 15.42 -6.72 18.78
N ASN A 191 16.21 -6.61 17.71
CA ASN A 191 17.48 -7.32 17.58
C ASN A 191 18.60 -6.76 18.46
N ALA A 192 18.46 -5.54 18.98
CA ALA A 192 19.45 -4.92 19.85
C ALA A 192 19.40 -5.52 21.25
N ARG A 193 20.36 -6.41 21.56
CA ARG A 193 20.48 -7.07 22.88
C ARG A 193 21.20 -6.17 23.88
N LEU A 194 20.86 -6.30 25.16
CA LEU A 194 21.56 -5.68 26.27
C LEU A 194 22.68 -6.59 26.74
N THR A 195 23.90 -6.22 26.36
CA THR A 195 25.14 -6.96 26.66
C THR A 195 26.12 -6.07 27.42
N ILE A 196 27.13 -6.67 28.04
CA ILE A 196 28.20 -5.95 28.73
C ILE A 196 29.19 -5.41 27.70
N PRO A 197 29.63 -4.12 27.83
CA PRO A 197 29.30 -3.16 28.90
C PRO A 197 27.86 -2.62 28.72
N LEU A 198 27.03 -2.81 29.75
CA LEU A 198 25.60 -2.49 29.70
C LEU A 198 25.31 -1.04 29.29
N LYS A 199 26.10 -0.07 29.76
CA LYS A 199 25.95 1.35 29.41
C LYS A 199 25.96 1.59 27.90
N LYS A 200 26.82 0.90 27.14
CA LYS A 200 26.93 1.06 25.68
C LYS A 200 25.73 0.45 24.94
N SER A 201 25.38 -0.79 25.28
CA SER A 201 24.26 -1.52 24.65
C SER A 201 22.92 -0.87 24.99
N LEU A 202 22.74 -0.38 26.22
CA LEU A 202 21.56 0.36 26.67
C LEU A 202 21.37 1.68 25.90
N LYS A 203 22.46 2.45 25.71
CA LYS A 203 22.41 3.69 24.91
C LYS A 203 21.94 3.39 23.49
N THR A 204 22.46 2.33 22.88
CA THR A 204 22.05 1.92 21.52
C THR A 204 20.58 1.50 21.47
N LYS A 205 20.13 0.62 22.39
CA LYS A 205 18.75 0.16 22.43
C LYS A 205 17.77 1.30 22.71
N LYS A 206 18.09 2.22 23.62
CA LYS A 206 17.27 3.42 23.88
C LYS A 206 17.13 4.31 22.65
N ARG A 207 18.21 4.53 21.90
CA ARG A 207 18.16 5.33 20.65
C ARG A 207 17.23 4.67 19.63
N LEU A 208 17.39 3.37 19.36
CA LEU A 208 16.54 2.63 18.43
C LEU A 208 15.07 2.62 18.88
N MET A 209 14.83 2.49 20.19
CA MET A 209 13.50 2.63 20.78
C MET A 209 12.88 3.99 20.45
N GLN A 210 13.59 5.07 20.72
CA GLN A 210 13.11 6.43 20.47
C GLN A 210 12.83 6.70 18.99
N ASP A 211 13.70 6.22 18.10
CA ASP A 211 13.53 6.38 16.66
C ASP A 211 12.28 5.65 16.17
N THR A 212 12.02 4.45 16.71
CA THR A 212 10.82 3.66 16.39
C THR A 212 9.55 4.30 16.95
N ILE A 213 9.57 4.77 18.19
CA ILE A 213 8.46 5.47 18.85
C ILE A 213 8.02 6.68 18.01
N LYS A 214 8.96 7.52 17.57
CA LYS A 214 8.66 8.70 16.75
C LYS A 214 7.88 8.35 15.48
N LEU A 215 8.17 7.22 14.84
CA LEU A 215 7.46 6.79 13.64
C LEU A 215 6.03 6.33 13.96
N TYR A 216 5.81 5.57 15.03
CA TYR A 216 4.46 5.19 15.45
C TYR A 216 3.64 6.40 15.87
N GLU A 217 4.20 7.34 16.64
CA GLU A 217 3.54 8.59 16.99
C GLU A 217 3.18 9.42 15.74
N ARG A 218 4.06 9.45 14.75
CA ARG A 218 3.78 10.12 13.47
C ARG A 218 2.64 9.45 12.72
N ALA A 219 2.57 8.11 12.71
CA ALA A 219 1.46 7.37 12.09
C ALA A 219 0.13 7.67 12.80
N MET A 220 0.12 7.72 14.13
CA MET A 220 -1.08 8.08 14.90
C MET A 220 -1.61 9.48 14.63
N LYS A 221 -0.74 10.46 14.29
CA LYS A 221 -1.14 11.85 13.97
C LYS A 221 -2.05 11.95 12.74
N TYR A 222 -2.10 10.94 11.88
CA TYR A 222 -3.04 10.90 10.77
C TYR A 222 -4.49 10.66 11.20
N GLN A 223 -4.73 10.18 12.42
CA GLN A 223 -6.06 9.88 12.97
C GLN A 223 -6.86 8.93 12.07
N VAL A 224 -6.19 7.95 11.49
CA VAL A 224 -6.81 6.85 10.77
C VAL A 224 -7.00 5.71 11.76
N ALA A 225 -8.23 5.29 11.98
CA ALA A 225 -8.60 4.37 13.05
C ALA A 225 -7.74 3.11 13.10
N GLU A 226 -7.71 2.35 12.02
CA GLU A 226 -6.97 1.08 11.89
C GLU A 226 -5.45 1.26 12.13
N VAL A 227 -4.86 2.31 11.54
CA VAL A 227 -3.44 2.63 11.72
C VAL A 227 -3.15 3.08 13.15
N THR A 228 -4.08 3.82 13.76
CA THR A 228 -3.92 4.34 15.12
C THR A 228 -3.95 3.22 16.16
N THR A 229 -4.85 2.25 16.03
CA THR A 229 -4.94 1.10 16.94
C THR A 229 -3.71 0.21 16.83
N GLU A 230 -3.25 -0.09 15.59
CA GLU A 230 -2.01 -0.84 15.37
C GLU A 230 -0.80 -0.12 15.96
N ALA A 231 -0.60 1.17 15.60
CA ALA A 231 0.53 1.94 16.09
C ALA A 231 0.55 2.04 17.61
N THR A 232 -0.63 2.21 18.25
CA THR A 232 -0.74 2.23 19.73
C THR A 232 -0.35 0.90 20.34
N TYR A 233 -0.85 -0.22 19.79
CA TYR A 233 -0.45 -1.56 20.24
C TYR A 233 1.05 -1.78 20.12
N LYS A 234 1.63 -1.48 18.96
CA LYS A 234 3.07 -1.62 18.71
C LYS A 234 3.91 -0.73 19.64
N LEU A 235 3.43 0.46 19.94
CA LEU A 235 4.08 1.38 20.88
C LEU A 235 4.10 0.78 22.30
N ALA A 236 2.98 0.23 22.76
CA ALA A 236 2.91 -0.44 24.07
C ALA A 236 3.88 -1.64 24.13
N GLU A 237 3.92 -2.46 23.07
CA GLU A 237 4.83 -3.60 23.00
C GLU A 237 6.32 -3.21 23.02
N ILE A 238 6.69 -2.04 22.48
CA ILE A 238 8.07 -1.51 22.59
C ILE A 238 8.43 -1.26 24.04
N TYR A 239 7.56 -0.64 24.81
CA TYR A 239 7.80 -0.38 26.24
C TYR A 239 7.90 -1.68 27.03
N ASN A 240 6.99 -2.63 26.79
CA ASN A 240 7.02 -3.95 27.40
C ASN A 240 8.31 -4.74 27.08
N ASP A 241 8.70 -4.75 25.79
CA ASP A 241 9.95 -5.40 25.37
C ASP A 241 11.19 -4.76 26.01
N PHE A 242 11.17 -3.42 26.17
CA PHE A 242 12.28 -2.72 26.80
C PHE A 242 12.41 -3.11 28.28
N SER A 243 11.30 -3.15 29.04
CA SER A 243 11.27 -3.65 30.42
C SER A 243 11.82 -5.07 30.51
N ARG A 244 11.28 -5.99 29.70
CA ARG A 244 11.78 -7.38 29.66
C ARG A 244 13.24 -7.48 29.28
N SER A 245 13.71 -6.62 28.35
CA SER A 245 15.12 -6.60 27.92
C SER A 245 16.04 -6.17 29.06
N LEU A 246 15.63 -5.24 29.92
CA LEU A 246 16.37 -4.85 31.12
C LEU A 246 16.50 -6.04 32.09
N MET A 247 15.38 -6.69 32.40
CA MET A 247 15.34 -7.86 33.28
C MET A 247 16.17 -9.03 32.76
N LYS A 248 16.23 -9.23 31.44
CA LYS A 248 17.02 -10.29 30.79
C LYS A 248 18.42 -9.85 30.36
N SER A 249 18.86 -8.66 30.77
CA SER A 249 20.18 -8.17 30.41
C SER A 249 21.30 -9.05 31.00
N GLN A 250 22.46 -9.04 30.34
CA GLN A 250 23.62 -9.78 30.80
C GLN A 250 24.11 -9.21 32.15
N ARG A 251 24.32 -10.09 33.12
CA ARG A 251 24.85 -9.73 34.44
C ARG A 251 26.39 -9.54 34.40
N PRO A 252 26.94 -8.56 35.16
CA PRO A 252 28.39 -8.45 35.34
C PRO A 252 29.00 -9.75 35.89
N LYS A 253 30.22 -10.07 35.45
CA LYS A 253 30.96 -11.18 36.00
C LYS A 253 31.60 -10.78 37.35
N GLY A 254 31.68 -11.75 38.26
CA GLY A 254 32.41 -11.55 39.52
C GLY A 254 31.58 -11.00 40.69
N LEU A 255 30.28 -10.85 40.52
CA LEU A 255 29.36 -10.53 41.60
C LEU A 255 29.18 -11.77 42.51
N ASN A 256 29.17 -11.54 43.82
CA ASN A 256 28.74 -12.54 44.79
C ASN A 256 27.19 -12.61 44.81
N ALA A 257 26.60 -13.54 45.60
CA ALA A 257 25.16 -13.76 45.63
C ALA A 257 24.37 -12.51 46.08
N GLU A 258 24.83 -11.82 47.10
CA GLU A 258 24.19 -10.60 47.63
C GLU A 258 24.28 -9.44 46.64
N GLU A 259 25.42 -9.22 46.01
CA GLU A 259 25.62 -8.21 44.98
C GLU A 259 24.75 -8.47 43.72
N LEU A 260 24.57 -9.76 43.39
CA LEU A 260 23.70 -10.15 42.29
C LEU A 260 22.22 -9.86 42.59
N GLU A 261 21.76 -10.16 43.81
CA GLU A 261 20.41 -9.84 44.26
C GLU A 261 20.14 -8.33 44.25
N GLN A 262 21.07 -7.55 44.78
CA GLN A 262 20.98 -6.10 44.73
C GLN A 262 20.96 -5.55 43.29
N TYR A 263 21.75 -6.15 42.42
CA TYR A 263 21.77 -5.77 40.99
C TYR A 263 20.44 -6.08 40.31
N ASP A 264 19.81 -7.21 40.61
CA ASP A 264 18.52 -7.61 40.08
C ASP A 264 17.39 -6.68 40.56
N ILE A 265 17.39 -6.30 41.84
CA ILE A 265 16.45 -5.29 42.40
C ILE A 265 16.60 -3.95 41.66
N LEU A 266 17.83 -3.47 41.44
CA LEU A 266 18.06 -2.22 40.69
C LEU A 266 17.56 -2.31 39.23
N LEU A 267 17.70 -3.49 38.58
CA LEU A 267 17.16 -3.68 37.24
C LEU A 267 15.62 -3.68 37.21
N GLU A 268 14.99 -4.28 38.23
CA GLU A 268 13.54 -4.29 38.39
C GLU A 268 13.01 -2.87 38.56
N GLU A 269 13.60 -2.08 39.47
CA GLU A 269 13.28 -0.67 39.67
C GLU A 269 13.41 0.15 38.37
N GLN A 270 14.43 -0.12 37.55
CA GLN A 270 14.63 0.55 36.26
C GLN A 270 13.68 0.05 35.16
N ALA A 271 13.20 -1.19 35.25
CA ALA A 271 12.31 -1.82 34.29
C ALA A 271 10.83 -1.45 34.51
N PHE A 272 10.45 -1.30 35.78
CA PHE A 272 9.06 -1.07 36.21
C PHE A 272 8.36 0.12 35.53
N PRO A 273 8.96 1.32 35.39
CA PRO A 273 8.30 2.45 34.72
C PRO A 273 7.97 2.17 33.25
N PHE A 274 8.73 1.31 32.59
CA PHE A 274 8.46 0.92 31.18
C PHE A 274 7.31 -0.09 31.10
N GLU A 275 7.17 -0.99 32.07
CA GLU A 275 6.03 -1.89 32.15
C GLU A 275 4.74 -1.14 32.43
N GLU A 276 4.76 -0.21 33.42
CA GLU A 276 3.61 0.67 33.69
C GLU A 276 3.21 1.47 32.43
N LYS A 277 4.19 2.02 31.72
CA LYS A 277 3.92 2.77 30.48
C LYS A 277 3.28 1.91 29.40
N SER A 278 3.70 0.65 29.28
CA SER A 278 3.07 -0.32 28.37
C SER A 278 1.59 -0.53 28.74
N ILE A 279 1.31 -0.76 30.02
CA ILE A 279 -0.06 -0.96 30.53
C ILE A 279 -0.92 0.26 30.24
N GLU A 280 -0.45 1.47 30.52
CA GLU A 280 -1.17 2.71 30.24
C GLU A 280 -1.54 2.83 28.75
N ILE A 281 -0.58 2.54 27.85
CA ILE A 281 -0.82 2.65 26.41
C ILE A 281 -1.81 1.59 25.93
N HIS A 282 -1.74 0.36 26.44
CA HIS A 282 -2.76 -0.66 26.15
C HIS A 282 -4.15 -0.24 26.64
N ILE A 283 -4.26 0.39 27.82
CA ILE A 283 -5.54 0.94 28.32
C ILE A 283 -6.07 2.01 27.35
N VAL A 284 -5.24 2.94 26.90
CA VAL A 284 -5.64 3.93 25.87
C VAL A 284 -6.15 3.24 24.60
N ASN A 285 -5.57 2.11 24.20
CA ASN A 285 -6.02 1.39 23.02
C ASN A 285 -7.41 0.75 23.22
N ILE A 286 -7.66 0.12 24.37
CA ILE A 286 -8.95 -0.51 24.67
C ILE A 286 -10.06 0.50 24.94
N ASP A 287 -9.74 1.71 25.41
CA ASP A 287 -10.75 2.76 25.62
C ASP A 287 -11.42 3.20 24.31
N ARG A 288 -10.78 2.95 23.17
CA ARG A 288 -11.38 3.15 21.84
C ARG A 288 -12.58 2.24 21.57
N ALA A 289 -12.61 1.05 22.20
CA ALA A 289 -13.79 0.17 22.12
C ALA A 289 -15.05 0.84 22.65
N LYS A 290 -14.94 1.71 23.66
CA LYS A 290 -16.06 2.52 24.19
C LYS A 290 -16.62 3.49 23.17
N GLN A 291 -15.81 3.84 22.14
CA GLN A 291 -16.17 4.71 21.03
C GLN A 291 -16.61 3.93 19.77
N GLY A 292 -16.83 2.61 19.92
CA GLY A 292 -17.24 1.72 18.84
C GLY A 292 -16.12 1.21 17.95
N LEU A 293 -14.85 1.46 18.28
CA LEU A 293 -13.69 0.96 17.53
C LEU A 293 -13.13 -0.28 18.21
N TYR A 294 -13.48 -1.46 17.68
CA TYR A 294 -13.04 -2.76 18.17
C TYR A 294 -12.47 -3.60 17.01
N ASP A 295 -11.16 -3.56 16.86
CA ASP A 295 -10.41 -4.31 15.86
C ASP A 295 -9.48 -5.34 16.51
N GLU A 296 -8.68 -6.02 15.69
CA GLU A 296 -7.71 -7.03 16.17
C GLU A 296 -6.66 -6.44 17.13
N TRP A 297 -6.29 -5.16 16.99
CA TRP A 297 -5.26 -4.54 17.82
C TRP A 297 -5.80 -4.14 19.18
N VAL A 298 -7.06 -3.70 19.24
CA VAL A 298 -7.80 -3.50 20.50
C VAL A 298 -7.95 -4.83 21.22
N LYS A 299 -8.37 -5.89 20.52
CA LYS A 299 -8.47 -7.24 21.07
C LYS A 299 -7.12 -7.74 21.64
N LYS A 300 -6.03 -7.62 20.88
CA LYS A 300 -4.69 -7.96 21.34
C LYS A 300 -4.27 -7.16 22.59
N SER A 301 -4.65 -5.88 22.66
CA SER A 301 -4.39 -5.06 23.85
C SER A 301 -5.13 -5.58 25.10
N ILE A 302 -6.38 -6.04 24.95
CA ILE A 302 -7.13 -6.70 26.04
C ILE A 302 -6.42 -8.00 26.48
N GLU A 303 -5.98 -8.82 25.53
CA GLU A 303 -5.27 -10.08 25.82
C GLU A 303 -3.96 -9.85 26.58
N VAL A 304 -3.24 -8.77 26.28
CA VAL A 304 -2.03 -8.37 27.01
C VAL A 304 -2.38 -7.90 28.40
N LEU A 305 -3.38 -7.02 28.56
CA LEU A 305 -3.82 -6.53 29.86
C LEU A 305 -4.39 -7.64 30.76
N ALA A 306 -5.04 -8.64 30.17
CA ALA A 306 -5.51 -9.83 30.92
C ALA A 306 -4.36 -10.60 31.58
N LYS A 307 -3.14 -10.54 31.02
CA LYS A 307 -1.94 -11.14 31.63
C LYS A 307 -1.35 -10.28 32.74
N PHE A 308 -1.32 -8.96 32.56
CA PHE A 308 -0.80 -8.02 33.56
C PHE A 308 -1.76 -7.79 34.72
N GLN A 309 -3.06 -7.70 34.45
CA GLN A 309 -4.11 -7.36 35.39
C GLN A 309 -5.30 -8.35 35.27
N PRO A 310 -5.12 -9.64 35.59
CA PRO A 310 -6.15 -10.67 35.33
C PRO A 310 -7.45 -10.42 36.08
N ILE A 311 -7.41 -9.86 37.28
CA ILE A 311 -8.61 -9.52 38.07
C ILE A 311 -9.52 -8.54 37.30
N ARG A 312 -8.94 -7.64 36.52
CA ARG A 312 -9.66 -6.59 35.80
C ARG A 312 -10.06 -7.01 34.38
N TYR A 313 -9.19 -7.72 33.66
CA TYR A 313 -9.33 -7.94 32.22
C TYR A 313 -9.50 -9.41 31.81
N ALA A 314 -9.28 -10.39 32.70
CA ALA A 314 -9.48 -11.81 32.39
C ALA A 314 -10.87 -12.34 32.80
N LYS A 315 -11.87 -11.47 32.82
CA LYS A 315 -13.25 -11.86 33.16
C LYS A 315 -13.83 -12.72 32.05
N GLN A 316 -14.25 -13.96 32.41
CA GLN A 316 -15.02 -14.80 31.50
C GLN A 316 -16.48 -14.36 31.53
N GLU A 317 -17.12 -14.27 30.36
CA GLU A 317 -18.56 -14.15 30.30
C GLU A 317 -19.19 -15.39 30.94
N LYS A 318 -19.98 -15.19 31.99
CA LYS A 318 -20.85 -16.26 32.51
C LYS A 318 -21.99 -16.42 31.51
N THR A 319 -21.98 -17.44 30.72
CA THR A 319 -23.17 -17.89 30.00
C THR A 319 -24.20 -18.35 31.02
N VAL A 320 -25.21 -17.56 31.26
CA VAL A 320 -26.40 -18.02 31.99
C VAL A 320 -27.17 -18.90 31.00
N SER A 321 -27.14 -20.21 31.23
CA SER A 321 -28.09 -21.10 30.56
C SER A 321 -29.46 -20.76 31.08
N TYR A 322 -30.31 -20.13 30.27
CA TYR A 322 -31.74 -20.06 30.54
C TYR A 322 -32.26 -21.50 30.43
N VAL A 323 -32.50 -22.10 31.61
CA VAL A 323 -33.36 -23.28 31.67
C VAL A 323 -34.78 -22.74 31.45
N GLU A 324 -35.35 -22.97 30.27
CA GLU A 324 -36.78 -22.81 30.07
C GLU A 324 -37.52 -23.69 31.07
N ALA A 325 -38.09 -23.08 32.07
CA ALA A 325 -39.07 -23.72 32.91
C ALA A 325 -40.35 -23.85 32.09
N THR A 326 -40.47 -24.91 31.32
CA THR A 326 -41.75 -25.38 30.79
C THR A 326 -42.50 -26.06 31.93
N GLN A 327 -43.51 -25.40 32.44
CA GLN A 327 -44.70 -25.99 33.02
C GLN A 327 -45.94 -25.32 32.47
#